data_669c033dc0cb10d27dceb7111ac43272
#
_entry.id   669c033dc0cb10d27dceb7111ac43272
#
_cell.length_a   1.000
_cell.length_b   1.000
_cell.length_c   1.000
_cell.angle_alpha   90.00
_cell.angle_beta   90.00
_cell.angle_gamma   90.00
#
_symmetry.space_group_name_H-M   'P 1'
#
loop_
_entity.id
_entity.type
_entity.pdbx_description
1 polymer ?
#
loop_
_entity_poly.entity_id
_entity_poly.type
_entity_poly.pdbx_seq_one_letter_code
_entity_poly.pdbx_strand_id
1 'polypeptide(L)'
;MSSRQRSDSRDEISIPVDEVTLLSTFSTIFTLYSDNRKEFVRFVKFAAVGAIGAVIDFGVLNLMHKAFGWPLLWANTLSVSVAILSNFTWNRLWTYPESRARRKRKQLPKFALINFIGLGINNLIVVGLDAVFSHYIPDPWDYNLAKVIAIGVVLFWNFGANRLWTYRGL
;
A
#
# COMPACT_ATOMS: atom_id res chain seq x y z
N MET A 1 -61.50 -45.15 -24.04
CA MET A 1 -60.39 -44.91 -23.10
C MET A 1 -59.58 -43.69 -23.64
N SER A 2 -59.83 -42.52 -23.06
CA SER A 2 -59.30 -41.25 -23.52
C SER A 2 -58.10 -40.90 -22.67
N SER A 3 -56.87 -40.88 -23.23
CA SER A 3 -55.66 -40.43 -22.59
C SER A 3 -55.52 -38.94 -22.77
N ARG A 4 -55.75 -38.18 -21.69
CA ARG A 4 -55.42 -36.74 -21.59
C ARG A 4 -53.92 -36.54 -21.60
N GLN A 5 -53.39 -36.00 -22.69
CA GLN A 5 -52.06 -35.36 -22.72
C GLN A 5 -52.11 -34.06 -21.93
N ARG A 6 -51.40 -33.99 -20.82
CA ARG A 6 -51.14 -32.78 -20.04
C ARG A 6 -49.99 -32.07 -20.71
N SER A 7 -50.26 -30.97 -21.42
CA SER A 7 -49.22 -30.06 -21.87
C SER A 7 -48.74 -29.25 -20.68
N ASP A 8 -47.55 -29.62 -20.19
CA ASP A 8 -46.78 -28.82 -19.23
C ASP A 8 -46.09 -27.71 -20.01
N SER A 9 -46.78 -26.59 -20.21
CA SER A 9 -46.20 -25.35 -20.72
C SER A 9 -45.50 -24.65 -19.54
N ARG A 10 -44.23 -25.02 -19.32
CA ARG A 10 -43.33 -24.17 -18.55
C ARG A 10 -43.07 -22.92 -19.43
N ASP A 11 -43.64 -21.81 -19.04
CA ASP A 11 -43.30 -20.51 -19.58
C ASP A 11 -41.82 -20.23 -19.18
N GLU A 12 -40.91 -20.64 -20.06
CA GLU A 12 -39.52 -20.18 -19.97
C GLU A 12 -39.55 -18.67 -20.20
N ILE A 13 -39.39 -17.90 -19.11
CA ILE A 13 -39.17 -16.45 -19.18
C ILE A 13 -37.84 -16.25 -19.89
N SER A 14 -37.88 -16.10 -21.20
CA SER A 14 -36.72 -15.73 -22.00
C SER A 14 -36.42 -14.25 -21.77
N ILE A 15 -35.41 -13.99 -20.95
CA ILE A 15 -34.89 -12.62 -20.76
C ILE A 15 -34.29 -12.18 -22.09
N PRO A 16 -34.67 -11.01 -22.65
CA PRO A 16 -34.08 -10.51 -23.88
C PRO A 16 -32.56 -10.39 -23.79
N VAL A 17 -31.85 -10.76 -24.85
CA VAL A 17 -30.35 -10.79 -24.88
C VAL A 17 -29.74 -9.41 -24.58
N ASP A 18 -30.40 -8.35 -24.98
CA ASP A 18 -30.06 -6.95 -24.73
C ASP A 18 -30.14 -6.61 -23.23
N GLU A 19 -31.14 -7.12 -22.52
CA GLU A 19 -31.29 -6.89 -21.07
C GLU A 19 -30.20 -7.62 -20.28
N VAL A 20 -29.86 -8.84 -20.65
CA VAL A 20 -28.74 -9.60 -20.06
C VAL A 20 -27.41 -8.89 -20.31
N THR A 21 -27.21 -8.33 -21.51
CA THR A 21 -25.99 -7.61 -21.88
C THR A 21 -25.87 -6.29 -21.09
N LEU A 22 -26.95 -5.55 -20.92
CA LEU A 22 -26.99 -4.34 -20.11
C LEU A 22 -26.67 -4.62 -18.64
N LEU A 23 -27.32 -5.62 -18.04
CA LEU A 23 -27.07 -6.02 -16.64
C LEU A 23 -25.61 -6.46 -16.41
N SER A 24 -25.03 -7.22 -17.34
CA SER A 24 -23.62 -7.62 -17.27
C SER A 24 -22.67 -6.42 -17.38
N THR A 25 -22.97 -5.45 -18.23
CA THR A 25 -22.22 -4.21 -18.38
C THR A 25 -22.28 -3.36 -17.12
N PHE A 26 -23.47 -3.17 -16.55
CA PHE A 26 -23.63 -2.44 -15.28
C PHE A 26 -22.91 -3.12 -14.12
N SER A 27 -23.01 -4.44 -14.02
CA SER A 27 -22.27 -5.19 -12.99
C SER A 27 -20.75 -5.04 -13.11
N THR A 28 -20.23 -5.07 -14.34
CA THR A 28 -18.79 -4.87 -14.61
C THR A 28 -18.34 -3.47 -14.24
N ILE A 29 -19.08 -2.41 -14.64
CA ILE A 29 -18.77 -1.02 -14.28
C ILE A 29 -18.83 -0.82 -12.77
N PHE A 30 -19.84 -1.36 -12.11
CA PHE A 30 -19.96 -1.28 -10.65
C PHE A 30 -18.81 -1.98 -9.92
N THR A 31 -18.38 -3.14 -10.40
CA THR A 31 -17.24 -3.88 -9.85
C THR A 31 -15.94 -3.10 -10.02
N LEU A 32 -15.66 -2.56 -11.21
CA LEU A 32 -14.49 -1.73 -11.47
C LEU A 32 -14.46 -0.47 -10.58
N TYR A 33 -15.60 0.20 -10.41
CA TYR A 33 -15.70 1.36 -9.54
C TYR A 33 -15.46 1.00 -8.06
N SER A 34 -16.05 -0.10 -7.58
CA SER A 34 -15.89 -0.55 -6.19
C SER A 34 -14.46 -0.98 -5.88
N ASP A 35 -13.79 -1.62 -6.83
CA ASP A 35 -12.40 -2.06 -6.67
C ASP A 35 -11.43 -0.88 -6.64
N ASN A 36 -11.61 0.11 -7.51
CA ASN A 36 -10.81 1.34 -7.49
C ASN A 36 -10.97 2.11 -6.17
N ARG A 37 -12.18 2.20 -5.63
CA ARG A 37 -12.43 2.84 -4.33
C ARG A 37 -11.74 2.09 -3.19
N LYS A 38 -11.77 0.75 -3.18
CA LYS A 38 -11.09 -0.07 -2.17
C LYS A 38 -9.58 0.14 -2.21
N GLU A 39 -8.98 0.13 -3.40
CA GLU A 39 -7.53 0.35 -3.54
C GLU A 39 -7.13 1.77 -3.13
N PHE A 40 -7.94 2.78 -3.45
CA PHE A 40 -7.70 4.16 -2.98
C PHE A 40 -7.75 4.26 -1.44
N VAL A 41 -8.74 3.65 -0.80
CA VAL A 41 -8.83 3.61 0.66
C VAL A 41 -7.63 2.87 1.27
N ARG A 42 -7.19 1.77 0.66
CA ARG A 42 -5.97 1.05 1.09
C ARG A 42 -4.72 1.92 0.95
N PHE A 43 -4.61 2.68 -0.14
CA PHE A 43 -3.51 3.62 -0.33
C PHE A 43 -3.47 4.69 0.77
N VAL A 44 -4.60 5.34 1.05
CA VAL A 44 -4.69 6.36 2.11
C VAL A 44 -4.34 5.78 3.48
N LYS A 45 -4.86 4.59 3.82
CA LYS A 45 -4.51 3.90 5.06
C LYS A 45 -3.03 3.56 5.12
N PHE A 46 -2.44 3.08 4.02
CA PHE A 46 -1.01 2.78 3.92
C PHE A 46 -0.14 4.03 4.15
N ALA A 47 -0.52 5.15 3.55
CA ALA A 47 0.16 6.43 3.73
C ALA A 47 0.08 6.92 5.19
N ALA A 48 -1.10 6.80 5.83
CA ALA A 48 -1.27 7.15 7.24
C ALA A 48 -0.41 6.26 8.15
N VAL A 49 -0.34 4.96 7.89
CA VAL A 49 0.56 4.04 8.60
C VAL A 49 2.02 4.43 8.41
N GLY A 50 2.41 4.83 7.19
CA GLY A 50 3.76 5.33 6.91
C GLY A 50 4.11 6.58 7.73
N ALA A 51 3.16 7.53 7.85
CA ALA A 51 3.34 8.72 8.68
C ALA A 51 3.51 8.38 10.17
N ILE A 52 2.70 7.44 10.70
CA ILE A 52 2.85 6.93 12.08
C ILE A 52 4.24 6.30 12.25
N GLY A 53 4.68 5.50 11.26
CA GLY A 53 6.01 4.88 11.27
C GLY A 53 7.14 5.90 11.32
N ALA A 54 7.03 7.01 10.59
CA ALA A 54 8.00 8.09 10.63
C ALA A 54 8.07 8.76 12.03
N VAL A 55 6.93 8.99 12.67
CA VAL A 55 6.90 9.52 14.05
C VAL A 55 7.58 8.55 15.01
N ILE A 56 7.32 7.25 14.89
CA ILE A 56 7.97 6.22 15.72
C ILE A 56 9.49 6.19 15.45
N ASP A 57 9.91 6.25 14.19
CA ASP A 57 11.32 6.25 13.81
C ASP A 57 12.07 7.43 14.44
N PHE A 58 11.58 8.66 14.26
CA PHE A 58 12.15 9.84 14.89
C PHE A 58 12.14 9.77 16.41
N GLY A 59 11.06 9.29 17.02
CA GLY A 59 10.94 9.14 18.47
C GLY A 59 11.98 8.17 19.03
N VAL A 60 12.11 6.98 18.45
CA VAL A 60 13.08 5.95 18.90
C VAL A 60 14.51 6.41 18.63
N LEU A 61 14.80 7.02 17.46
CA LEU A 61 16.11 7.56 17.15
C LEU A 61 16.58 8.57 18.19
N ASN A 62 15.75 9.59 18.47
CA ASN A 62 16.10 10.64 19.43
C ASN A 62 16.20 10.09 20.85
N LEU A 63 15.34 9.17 21.26
CA LEU A 63 15.40 8.51 22.55
C LEU A 63 16.73 7.76 22.72
N MET A 64 17.10 6.93 21.76
CA MET A 64 18.32 6.13 21.86
C MET A 64 19.58 6.98 21.73
N HIS A 65 19.63 7.89 20.76
CA HIS A 65 20.82 8.69 20.51
C HIS A 65 21.03 9.81 21.52
N LYS A 66 19.96 10.64 21.79
CA LYS A 66 20.09 11.81 22.67
C LYS A 66 19.92 11.48 24.15
N ALA A 67 18.96 10.61 24.52
CA ALA A 67 18.69 10.35 25.92
C ALA A 67 19.58 9.23 26.49
N PHE A 68 19.86 8.16 25.71
CA PHE A 68 20.68 7.04 26.16
C PHE A 68 22.14 7.09 25.66
N GLY A 69 22.50 8.08 24.83
CA GLY A 69 23.87 8.24 24.34
C GLY A 69 24.36 7.15 23.37
N TRP A 70 23.45 6.43 22.73
CA TRP A 70 23.84 5.38 21.78
C TRP A 70 24.52 5.99 20.55
N PRO A 71 25.53 5.30 19.97
CA PRO A 71 26.08 5.70 18.67
C PRO A 71 24.96 5.80 17.63
N LEU A 72 25.00 6.85 16.80
CA LEU A 72 23.98 7.19 15.82
C LEU A 72 23.59 6.00 14.93
N LEU A 73 24.59 5.22 14.48
CA LEU A 73 24.37 4.06 13.63
C LEU A 73 23.45 3.02 14.30
N TRP A 74 23.69 2.69 15.56
CA TRP A 74 22.89 1.69 16.29
C TRP A 74 21.52 2.22 16.66
N ALA A 75 21.44 3.48 17.07
CA ALA A 75 20.17 4.15 17.36
C ALA A 75 19.27 4.20 16.10
N ASN A 76 19.85 4.57 14.94
CA ASN A 76 19.12 4.59 13.66
C ASN A 76 18.72 3.19 13.19
N THR A 77 19.61 2.19 13.35
CA THR A 77 19.29 0.80 12.98
C THR A 77 18.12 0.28 13.80
N LEU A 78 18.08 0.56 15.09
CA LEU A 78 16.98 0.17 15.97
C LEU A 78 15.69 0.91 15.61
N SER A 79 15.75 2.23 15.41
CA SER A 79 14.57 3.05 15.10
C SER A 79 13.90 2.63 13.80
N VAL A 80 14.67 2.45 12.72
CA VAL A 80 14.15 1.93 11.44
C VAL A 80 13.55 0.54 11.59
N SER A 81 14.20 -0.35 12.36
CA SER A 81 13.67 -1.70 12.60
C SER A 81 12.32 -1.67 13.32
N VAL A 82 12.18 -0.84 14.35
CA VAL A 82 10.92 -0.66 15.08
C VAL A 82 9.84 -0.06 14.18
N ALA A 83 10.18 0.95 13.36
CA ALA A 83 9.26 1.55 12.41
C ALA A 83 8.75 0.53 11.36
N ILE A 84 9.64 -0.30 10.81
CA ILE A 84 9.26 -1.37 9.86
C ILE A 84 8.31 -2.37 10.52
N LEU A 85 8.59 -2.82 11.73
CA LEU A 85 7.73 -3.75 12.47
C LEU A 85 6.36 -3.13 12.80
N SER A 86 6.35 -1.87 13.21
CA SER A 86 5.12 -1.09 13.44
C SER A 86 4.31 -0.98 12.16
N ASN A 87 4.91 -0.51 11.07
CA ASN A 87 4.27 -0.35 9.76
C ASN A 87 3.71 -1.69 9.24
N PHE A 88 4.48 -2.78 9.36
CA PHE A 88 3.99 -4.11 9.00
C PHE A 88 2.76 -4.50 9.82
N THR A 89 2.81 -4.27 11.13
CA THR A 89 1.72 -4.63 12.04
C THR A 89 0.45 -3.84 11.72
N TRP A 90 0.55 -2.52 11.59
CA TRP A 90 -0.58 -1.67 11.26
C TRP A 90 -1.13 -1.94 9.87
N ASN A 91 -0.28 -2.12 8.86
CA ASN A 91 -0.75 -2.49 7.53
C ASN A 91 -1.50 -3.82 7.54
N ARG A 92 -1.00 -4.81 8.30
CA ARG A 92 -1.66 -6.10 8.45
C ARG A 92 -3.00 -6.02 9.20
N LEU A 93 -3.10 -5.14 10.20
CA LEU A 93 -4.30 -5.02 11.04
C LEU A 93 -5.36 -4.10 10.44
N TRP A 94 -4.94 -3.07 9.73
CA TRP A 94 -5.82 -1.98 9.32
C TRP A 94 -5.92 -1.79 7.80
N THR A 95 -4.82 -1.81 7.08
CA THR A 95 -4.82 -1.61 5.61
C THR A 95 -5.27 -2.88 4.88
N TYR A 96 -4.76 -4.04 5.32
CA TYR A 96 -5.02 -5.35 4.73
C TYR A 96 -5.48 -6.36 5.79
N PRO A 97 -6.65 -6.18 6.41
CA PRO A 97 -7.12 -7.05 7.51
C PRO A 97 -7.28 -8.51 7.06
N GLU A 98 -7.55 -8.76 5.78
CA GLU A 98 -7.66 -10.09 5.19
C GLU A 98 -6.32 -10.85 5.25
N SER A 99 -5.20 -10.13 5.32
CA SER A 99 -3.86 -10.72 5.43
C SER A 99 -3.62 -11.46 6.76
N ARG A 100 -4.50 -11.26 7.76
CA ARG A 100 -4.39 -11.91 9.08
C ARG A 100 -4.46 -13.44 8.99
N ALA A 101 -5.18 -13.97 8.00
CA ALA A 101 -5.26 -15.42 7.75
C ALA A 101 -3.93 -16.01 7.25
N ARG A 102 -2.99 -15.18 6.78
CA ARG A 102 -1.71 -15.63 6.23
C ARG A 102 -0.61 -15.62 7.28
N ARG A 103 0.41 -16.50 7.11
CA ARG A 103 1.53 -16.63 8.04
C ARG A 103 2.41 -15.36 8.03
N LYS A 104 2.56 -14.70 9.18
CA LYS A 104 3.42 -13.51 9.39
C LYS A 104 4.87 -13.73 8.90
N ARG A 105 5.44 -14.92 9.17
CA ARG A 105 6.81 -15.29 8.79
C ARG A 105 7.10 -15.19 7.29
N LYS A 106 6.06 -15.28 6.44
CA LYS A 106 6.20 -15.14 4.98
C LYS A 106 5.99 -13.71 4.49
N GLN A 107 5.25 -12.89 5.22
CA GLN A 107 4.91 -11.52 4.83
C GLN A 107 5.96 -10.50 5.30
N LEU A 108 6.43 -10.62 6.56
CA LEU A 108 7.37 -9.66 7.16
C LEU A 108 8.68 -9.50 6.36
N PRO A 109 9.39 -10.57 5.94
CA PRO A 109 10.61 -10.41 5.16
C PRO A 109 10.38 -9.71 3.81
N LYS A 110 9.26 -9.99 3.14
CA LYS A 110 8.89 -9.32 1.88
C LYS A 110 8.64 -7.84 2.11
N PHE A 111 7.86 -7.50 3.13
CA PHE A 111 7.59 -6.13 3.52
C PHE A 111 8.88 -5.37 3.87
N ALA A 112 9.76 -5.96 4.68
CA ALA A 112 11.04 -5.37 5.06
C ALA A 112 11.93 -5.13 3.84
N LEU A 113 12.03 -6.10 2.92
CA LEU A 113 12.82 -5.96 1.70
C LEU A 113 12.31 -4.83 0.80
N ILE A 114 11.00 -4.72 0.62
CA ILE A 114 10.39 -3.64 -0.16
C ILE A 114 10.73 -2.27 0.44
N ASN A 115 10.61 -2.13 1.77
CA ASN A 115 10.96 -0.88 2.46
C ASN A 115 12.45 -0.57 2.38
N PHE A 116 13.32 -1.58 2.43
CA PHE A 116 14.75 -1.39 2.27
C PHE A 116 15.13 -0.93 0.86
N ILE A 117 14.49 -1.48 -0.17
CA ILE A 117 14.64 -1.01 -1.56
C ILE A 117 14.11 0.43 -1.67
N GLY A 118 12.96 0.72 -1.06
CA GLY A 118 12.40 2.07 -0.99
C GLY A 118 13.36 3.08 -0.37
N LEU A 119 14.10 2.72 0.65
CA LEU A 119 15.15 3.56 1.25
C LEU A 119 16.30 3.83 0.26
N GLY A 120 16.72 2.82 -0.50
CA GLY A 120 17.71 2.99 -1.57
C GLY A 120 17.22 3.97 -2.65
N ILE A 121 15.98 3.82 -3.11
CA ILE A 121 15.34 4.73 -4.08
C ILE A 121 15.27 6.15 -3.52
N ASN A 122 14.87 6.30 -2.26
CA ASN A 122 14.82 7.61 -1.59
C ASN A 122 16.16 8.31 -1.62
N ASN A 123 17.23 7.64 -1.19
CA ASN A 123 18.57 8.20 -1.16
C ASN A 123 19.07 8.59 -2.56
N LEU A 124 18.82 7.76 -3.57
CA LEU A 124 19.19 8.07 -4.96
C LEU A 124 18.49 9.33 -5.47
N ILE A 125 17.18 9.47 -5.19
CA ILE A 125 16.41 10.63 -5.62
C ILE A 125 16.87 11.89 -4.89
N VAL A 126 17.04 11.81 -3.56
CA VAL A 126 17.47 12.99 -2.78
C VAL A 126 18.83 13.49 -3.25
N VAL A 127 19.83 12.61 -3.31
CA VAL A 127 21.19 13.02 -3.74
C VAL A 127 21.20 13.48 -5.19
N GLY A 128 20.49 12.79 -6.09
CA GLY A 128 20.44 13.15 -7.51
C GLY A 128 19.76 14.49 -7.77
N LEU A 129 18.64 14.77 -7.10
CA LEU A 129 17.93 16.04 -7.26
C LEU A 129 18.61 17.18 -6.52
N ASP A 130 19.19 16.92 -5.35
CA ASP A 130 19.98 17.90 -4.61
C ASP A 130 21.14 18.43 -5.44
N ALA A 131 21.88 17.55 -6.11
CA ALA A 131 22.95 17.92 -7.03
C ALA A 131 22.49 18.86 -8.17
N VAL A 132 21.23 18.78 -8.59
CA VAL A 132 20.64 19.67 -9.60
C VAL A 132 20.10 20.94 -8.95
N PHE A 133 19.33 20.80 -7.88
CA PHE A 133 18.62 21.91 -7.25
C PHE A 133 19.56 22.91 -6.56
N SER A 134 20.68 22.46 -6.00
CA SER A 134 21.69 23.30 -5.39
C SER A 134 22.26 24.41 -6.30
N HIS A 135 22.10 24.25 -7.64
CA HIS A 135 22.50 25.27 -8.61
C HIS A 135 21.45 26.38 -8.80
N TYR A 136 20.19 26.14 -8.44
CA TYR A 136 19.06 27.02 -8.74
C TYR A 136 18.26 27.44 -7.51
N ILE A 137 18.34 26.68 -6.43
CA ILE A 137 17.54 26.86 -5.23
C ILE A 137 18.49 27.02 -4.04
N PRO A 138 18.33 28.06 -3.20
CA PRO A 138 19.21 28.26 -2.05
C PRO A 138 18.92 27.21 -0.96
N ASP A 139 19.97 26.81 -0.23
CA ASP A 139 19.90 26.04 1.01
C ASP A 139 19.00 26.76 2.04
N PRO A 140 18.08 26.07 2.74
CA PRO A 140 17.87 24.63 2.80
C PRO A 140 16.74 24.11 1.89
N TRP A 141 16.28 24.86 0.92
CA TRP A 141 15.11 24.53 0.11
C TRP A 141 15.40 23.48 -0.98
N ASP A 142 16.62 23.41 -1.48
CA ASP A 142 17.10 22.47 -2.49
C ASP A 142 16.91 21.01 -2.09
N TYR A 143 17.57 20.55 -1.04
CA TYR A 143 17.45 19.17 -0.55
C TYR A 143 16.08 18.89 0.07
N ASN A 144 15.39 19.89 0.66
CA ASN A 144 14.05 19.68 1.20
C ASN A 144 13.04 19.41 0.10
N LEU A 145 13.11 20.11 -1.04
CA LEU A 145 12.26 19.84 -2.19
C LEU A 145 12.57 18.45 -2.78
N ALA A 146 13.85 18.12 -2.93
CA ALA A 146 14.30 16.79 -3.35
C ALA A 146 13.73 15.68 -2.46
N LYS A 147 13.74 15.91 -1.14
CA LYS A 147 13.19 14.96 -0.15
C LYS A 147 11.67 14.80 -0.25
N VAL A 148 10.91 15.89 -0.46
CA VAL A 148 9.45 15.80 -0.67
C VAL A 148 9.13 14.96 -1.90
N ILE A 149 9.84 15.17 -3.01
CA ILE A 149 9.67 14.39 -4.24
C ILE A 149 10.00 12.91 -3.97
N ALA A 150 11.12 12.63 -3.30
CA ALA A 150 11.53 11.28 -2.96
C ALA A 150 10.49 10.55 -2.10
N ILE A 151 9.92 11.23 -1.08
CA ILE A 151 8.86 10.67 -0.24
C ILE A 151 7.64 10.28 -1.09
N GLY A 152 7.21 11.15 -2.01
CA GLY A 152 6.10 10.86 -2.92
C GLY A 152 6.37 9.62 -3.77
N VAL A 153 7.52 9.53 -4.42
CA VAL A 153 7.89 8.38 -5.28
C VAL A 153 7.97 7.10 -4.45
N VAL A 154 8.61 7.13 -3.29
CA VAL A 154 8.76 5.95 -2.41
C VAL A 154 7.43 5.51 -1.82
N LEU A 155 6.50 6.42 -1.55
CA LEU A 155 5.15 6.06 -1.11
C LEU A 155 4.43 5.19 -2.14
N PHE A 156 4.45 5.60 -3.43
CA PHE A 156 3.86 4.80 -4.51
C PHE A 156 4.59 3.48 -4.72
N TRP A 157 5.94 3.48 -4.67
CA TRP A 157 6.73 2.26 -4.71
C TRP A 157 6.34 1.29 -3.61
N ASN A 158 6.36 1.74 -2.35
CA ASN A 158 6.07 0.90 -1.20
C ASN A 158 4.63 0.38 -1.21
N PHE A 159 3.67 1.22 -1.58
CA PHE A 159 2.28 0.78 -1.72
C PHE A 159 2.13 -0.27 -2.82
N GLY A 160 2.58 0.02 -4.05
CA GLY A 160 2.46 -0.87 -5.20
C GLY A 160 3.18 -2.20 -4.98
N ALA A 161 4.44 -2.16 -4.56
CA ALA A 161 5.23 -3.35 -4.32
C ALA A 161 4.65 -4.21 -3.18
N ASN A 162 4.20 -3.61 -2.08
CA ASN A 162 3.56 -4.35 -1.00
C ASN A 162 2.21 -4.93 -1.41
N ARG A 163 1.42 -4.21 -2.20
CA ARG A 163 0.15 -4.70 -2.72
C ARG A 163 0.33 -5.91 -3.63
N LEU A 164 1.30 -5.84 -4.53
CA LEU A 164 1.56 -6.89 -5.53
C LEU A 164 2.30 -8.10 -4.97
N TRP A 165 3.13 -7.92 -3.94
CA TRP A 165 4.01 -9.00 -3.45
C TRP A 165 3.69 -9.45 -2.03
N THR A 166 3.64 -8.53 -1.05
CA THR A 166 3.39 -8.88 0.36
C THR A 166 1.93 -9.27 0.57
N TYR A 167 1.01 -8.54 -0.04
CA TYR A 167 -0.44 -8.67 0.14
C TYR A 167 -1.17 -9.18 -1.11
N ARG A 168 -0.45 -9.87 -1.99
CA ARG A 168 -1.01 -10.42 -3.24
C ARG A 168 -2.21 -11.33 -2.99
N GLY A 169 -3.28 -11.11 -3.77
CA GLY A 169 -4.50 -11.93 -3.72
C GLY A 169 -5.39 -11.67 -2.49
N LEU A 170 -5.38 -10.41 -2.00
CA LEU A 170 -6.28 -9.90 -0.96
C LEU A 170 -7.26 -8.89 -1.54
#